data_ae97a44de62dda404eafeb741971a176
#
_entry.id   ae97a44de62dda404eafeb741971a176
#
_cell.length_a   1.000
_cell.length_b   1.000
_cell.length_c   1.000
_cell.angle_alpha   90.00
_cell.angle_beta   90.00
_cell.angle_gamma   90.00
#
_symmetry.space_group_name_H-M   'P 1'
#
loop_
_entity.id
_entity.type
_entity.pdbx_description
1 polymer ?
#
loop_
_entity_poly.entity_id
_entity_poly.type
_entity_poly.pdbx_seq_one_letter_code
_entity_poly.pdbx_strand_id
1 'polypeptide(L)'
;MSTIALPTPRRGHSKGIHPSQIVAYAIVLAGAVLMLAPFYFMFIFATHSDREILSLPPPVWFGDHFDDNLKLLLERLPHWWHNLGWSVYVALAVTAANLLLCSLAGYAFAMFEFRYKKQLFLFVMGTMLLPSFVGMIPTALIMSWLGWMNEPKALIVPAACGALGIFMMRQYIASAIPRDLLDAARIDGCSEFGIYVRIVLPLIGPALGTLGLVTFIASWNNFMGPLIVMRDMEMYTVPLALRSLQGTGQTPWGAICAGSSIAVLPLLVMFALASRRLIEGLTAGAVKA
;
A
#
# COMPACT_ATOMS: atom_id res chain seq x y z
N MET A 1 -15.58 -16.31 64.86
CA MET A 1 -15.39 -15.05 64.10
C MET A 1 -14.01 -15.09 63.45
N SER A 2 -13.96 -15.53 62.23
CA SER A 2 -12.70 -15.58 61.43
C SER A 2 -12.62 -14.32 60.56
N THR A 3 -11.67 -13.47 60.88
CA THR A 3 -11.38 -12.22 60.17
C THR A 3 -10.74 -12.54 58.83
N ILE A 4 -11.46 -12.29 57.73
CA ILE A 4 -10.90 -12.40 56.36
C ILE A 4 -10.03 -11.17 56.13
N ALA A 5 -8.72 -11.36 56.03
CA ALA A 5 -7.78 -10.32 55.67
C ALA A 5 -7.86 -10.08 54.17
N LEU A 6 -8.22 -8.84 53.78
CA LEU A 6 -8.19 -8.39 52.37
C LEU A 6 -6.77 -8.30 51.86
N PRO A 7 -6.44 -8.77 50.64
CA PRO A 7 -5.12 -8.66 50.07
C PRO A 7 -4.79 -7.18 49.81
N THR A 8 -3.65 -6.74 50.33
CA THR A 8 -3.09 -5.40 50.12
C THR A 8 -2.77 -5.22 48.62
N PRO A 9 -3.07 -4.06 48.03
CA PRO A 9 -2.71 -3.80 46.64
C PRO A 9 -1.19 -3.79 46.49
N ARG A 10 -0.66 -4.68 45.64
CA ARG A 10 0.75 -4.68 45.25
C ARG A 10 1.10 -3.34 44.64
N ARG A 11 1.90 -2.54 45.32
CA ARG A 11 2.53 -1.33 44.76
C ARG A 11 3.30 -1.74 43.51
N GLY A 12 2.84 -1.20 42.36
CA GLY A 12 3.55 -1.35 41.11
C GLY A 12 4.95 -0.78 41.24
N HIS A 13 5.96 -1.64 41.20
CA HIS A 13 7.35 -1.21 41.08
C HIS A 13 7.46 -0.47 39.75
N SER A 14 7.80 0.82 39.80
CA SER A 14 8.27 1.54 38.59
C SER A 14 9.54 0.81 38.16
N LYS A 15 9.44 -0.02 37.15
CA LYS A 15 10.58 -0.68 36.51
C LYS A 15 11.45 0.42 35.91
N GLY A 16 12.53 0.79 36.57
CA GLY A 16 13.55 1.65 35.99
C GLY A 16 13.99 1.10 34.63
N ILE A 17 14.23 2.00 33.68
CA ILE A 17 14.62 1.63 32.32
C ILE A 17 15.93 0.84 32.39
N HIS A 18 15.90 -0.42 31.99
CA HIS A 18 17.10 -1.28 31.96
C HIS A 18 18.10 -0.75 30.91
N PRO A 19 19.42 -0.81 31.15
CA PRO A 19 20.43 -0.37 30.16
C PRO A 19 20.25 -1.02 28.78
N SER A 20 19.83 -2.28 28.74
CA SER A 20 19.50 -2.97 27.49
C SER A 20 18.32 -2.33 26.71
N GLN A 21 17.35 -1.74 27.41
CA GLN A 21 16.25 -1.02 26.78
C GLN A 21 16.72 0.31 26.17
N ILE A 22 17.65 1.01 26.84
CA ILE A 22 18.25 2.24 26.30
C ILE A 22 18.99 1.95 25.00
N VAL A 23 19.80 0.89 24.97
CA VAL A 23 20.51 0.46 23.77
C VAL A 23 19.52 0.08 22.65
N ALA A 24 18.47 -0.67 22.98
CA ALA A 24 17.44 -1.04 22.02
C ALA A 24 16.73 0.21 21.43
N TYR A 25 16.34 1.18 22.28
CA TYR A 25 15.74 2.43 21.82
C TYR A 25 16.70 3.26 20.98
N ALA A 26 17.98 3.32 21.33
CA ALA A 26 18.99 4.02 20.55
C ALA A 26 19.16 3.43 19.13
N ILE A 27 19.21 2.09 19.04
CA ILE A 27 19.28 1.39 17.74
C ILE A 27 18.02 1.66 16.90
N VAL A 28 16.83 1.56 17.49
CA VAL A 28 15.56 1.83 16.78
C VAL A 28 15.49 3.28 16.33
N LEU A 29 15.89 4.24 17.17
CA LEU A 29 15.90 5.65 16.83
C LEU A 29 16.91 5.94 15.71
N ALA A 30 18.12 5.40 15.78
CA ALA A 30 19.12 5.55 14.72
C ALA A 30 18.63 4.96 13.39
N GLY A 31 18.01 3.79 13.43
CA GLY A 31 17.36 3.18 12.26
C GLY A 31 16.24 4.05 11.69
N ALA A 32 15.40 4.63 12.55
CA ALA A 32 14.32 5.53 12.11
C ALA A 32 14.88 6.80 11.46
N VAL A 33 15.90 7.42 12.04
CA VAL A 33 16.57 8.61 11.47
C VAL A 33 17.17 8.28 10.11
N LEU A 34 17.87 7.15 9.99
CA LEU A 34 18.46 6.70 8.72
C LEU A 34 17.39 6.47 7.64
N MET A 35 16.25 5.87 8.00
CA MET A 35 15.13 5.64 7.08
C MET A 35 14.42 6.93 6.67
N LEU A 36 14.36 7.93 7.54
CA LEU A 36 13.73 9.22 7.25
C LEU A 36 14.66 10.20 6.50
N ALA A 37 15.98 9.99 6.55
CA ALA A 37 16.95 10.88 5.94
C ALA A 37 16.71 11.13 4.43
N PRO A 38 16.40 10.13 3.58
CA PRO A 38 16.11 10.39 2.17
C PRO A 38 14.90 11.30 1.96
N PHE A 39 13.84 11.15 2.78
CA PHE A 39 12.65 12.00 2.71
C PHE A 39 12.98 13.42 3.18
N TYR A 40 13.78 13.56 4.23
CA TYR A 40 14.26 14.85 4.70
C TYR A 40 15.02 15.59 3.59
N PHE A 41 15.97 14.93 2.94
CA PHE A 41 16.71 15.54 1.82
C PHE A 41 15.82 15.83 0.60
N MET A 42 14.81 15.02 0.32
CA MET A 42 13.83 15.30 -0.73
C MET A 42 13.11 16.65 -0.47
N PHE A 43 12.67 16.91 0.76
CA PHE A 43 12.03 18.18 1.12
C PHE A 43 13.01 19.36 1.07
N ILE A 44 14.25 19.18 1.50
CA ILE A 44 15.30 20.20 1.41
C ILE A 44 15.60 20.51 -0.04
N PHE A 45 15.87 19.51 -0.87
CA PHE A 45 16.20 19.69 -2.27
C PHE A 45 15.06 20.34 -3.07
N ALA A 46 13.81 20.11 -2.67
CA ALA A 46 12.66 20.82 -3.22
C ALA A 46 12.74 22.35 -3.06
N THR A 47 13.54 22.85 -2.08
CA THR A 47 13.70 24.27 -1.78
C THR A 47 15.01 24.87 -2.28
N HIS A 48 15.79 24.12 -3.06
CA HIS A 48 17.10 24.56 -3.57
C HIS A 48 17.17 24.53 -5.10
N SER A 49 18.09 25.35 -5.65
CA SER A 49 18.42 25.30 -7.07
C SER A 49 19.21 24.03 -7.41
N ASP A 50 19.17 23.59 -8.68
CA ASP A 50 19.90 22.40 -9.14
C ASP A 50 21.41 22.50 -8.89
N ARG A 51 21.99 23.72 -8.94
CA ARG A 51 23.40 23.95 -8.64
C ARG A 51 23.75 23.69 -7.18
N GLU A 52 22.88 24.11 -6.27
CA GLU A 52 23.07 23.89 -4.84
C GLU A 52 22.90 22.42 -4.48
N ILE A 53 21.88 21.76 -5.06
CA ILE A 53 21.64 20.31 -4.86
C ILE A 53 22.87 19.48 -5.26
N LEU A 54 23.53 19.85 -6.36
CA LEU A 54 24.72 19.16 -6.89
C LEU A 54 26.04 19.67 -6.30
N SER A 55 26.00 20.65 -5.39
CA SER A 55 27.20 21.14 -4.71
C SER A 55 27.75 20.15 -3.68
N LEU A 56 29.03 20.30 -3.33
CA LEU A 56 29.68 19.52 -2.28
C LEU A 56 30.25 20.49 -1.21
N PRO A 57 29.77 20.41 0.04
CA PRO A 57 28.71 19.50 0.56
C PRO A 57 27.30 19.91 0.08
N PRO A 58 26.36 18.96 -0.03
CA PRO A 58 24.99 19.26 -0.39
C PRO A 58 24.29 20.06 0.73
N PRO A 59 23.25 20.86 0.40
CA PRO A 59 22.51 21.63 1.41
C PRO A 59 21.82 20.69 2.40
N VAL A 60 21.89 21.07 3.68
CA VAL A 60 21.27 20.30 4.80
C VAL A 60 20.15 21.07 5.50
N TRP A 61 19.83 22.28 5.03
CA TRP A 61 18.78 23.14 5.57
C TRP A 61 17.86 23.66 4.46
N PHE A 62 16.69 24.14 4.80
CA PHE A 62 15.74 24.66 3.81
C PHE A 62 16.24 25.95 3.15
N GLY A 63 16.02 26.06 1.83
CA GLY A 63 16.26 27.23 0.98
C GLY A 63 14.95 27.95 0.64
N ASP A 64 14.98 28.81 -0.38
CA ASP A 64 13.88 29.69 -0.80
C ASP A 64 13.40 29.46 -2.25
N HIS A 65 13.92 28.42 -2.95
CA HIS A 65 13.60 28.14 -4.34
C HIS A 65 12.39 27.21 -4.56
N PHE A 66 11.53 26.94 -3.53
CA PHE A 66 10.39 26.03 -3.69
C PHE A 66 9.41 26.51 -4.76
N ASP A 67 9.08 27.81 -4.76
CA ASP A 67 8.13 28.38 -5.72
C ASP A 67 8.66 28.34 -7.16
N ASP A 68 9.95 28.55 -7.35
CA ASP A 68 10.60 28.47 -8.65
C ASP A 68 10.64 27.03 -9.17
N ASN A 69 10.95 26.07 -8.30
CA ASN A 69 10.92 24.66 -8.61
C ASN A 69 9.50 24.18 -8.94
N LEU A 70 8.50 24.67 -8.20
CA LEU A 70 7.09 24.35 -8.49
C LEU A 70 6.63 24.95 -9.81
N LYS A 71 7.00 26.19 -10.13
CA LYS A 71 6.71 26.81 -11.44
C LYS A 71 7.35 26.01 -12.56
N LEU A 72 8.64 25.66 -12.43
CA LEU A 72 9.34 24.84 -13.40
C LEU A 72 8.71 23.46 -13.59
N LEU A 73 8.24 22.82 -12.49
CA LEU A 73 7.48 21.59 -12.55
C LEU A 73 6.23 21.74 -13.42
N LEU A 74 5.43 22.79 -13.17
CA LEU A 74 4.17 23.03 -13.87
C LEU A 74 4.39 23.46 -15.34
N GLU A 75 5.47 24.15 -15.65
CA GLU A 75 5.87 24.46 -17.01
C GLU A 75 6.26 23.20 -17.82
N ARG A 76 7.02 22.28 -17.17
CA ARG A 76 7.49 21.05 -17.80
C ARG A 76 6.43 19.95 -17.82
N LEU A 77 5.52 19.95 -16.84
CA LEU A 77 4.38 19.04 -16.70
C LEU A 77 3.08 19.83 -16.57
N PRO A 78 2.52 20.37 -17.67
CA PRO A 78 1.30 21.17 -17.61
C PRO A 78 0.10 20.43 -17.00
N HIS A 79 0.10 19.09 -17.11
CA HIS A 79 -0.96 18.22 -16.59
C HIS A 79 -0.68 17.69 -15.18
N TRP A 80 0.26 18.26 -14.42
CA TRP A 80 0.69 17.76 -13.10
C TRP A 80 -0.47 17.48 -12.14
N TRP A 81 -1.38 18.42 -11.97
CA TRP A 81 -2.51 18.25 -11.06
C TRP A 81 -3.48 17.18 -11.52
N HIS A 82 -3.66 17.07 -12.85
CA HIS A 82 -4.43 15.97 -13.44
C HIS A 82 -3.74 14.62 -13.20
N ASN A 83 -2.43 14.52 -13.43
CA ASN A 83 -1.65 13.31 -13.18
C ASN A 83 -1.71 12.87 -11.71
N LEU A 84 -1.70 13.83 -10.77
CA LEU A 84 -1.88 13.56 -9.35
C LEU A 84 -3.26 12.97 -9.05
N GLY A 85 -4.32 13.62 -9.51
CA GLY A 85 -5.70 13.14 -9.38
C GLY A 85 -5.91 11.79 -10.06
N TRP A 86 -5.34 11.62 -11.25
CA TRP A 86 -5.34 10.38 -12.01
C TRP A 86 -4.69 9.22 -11.24
N SER A 87 -3.50 9.46 -10.65
CA SER A 87 -2.82 8.47 -9.81
C SER A 87 -3.64 8.06 -8.60
N VAL A 88 -4.29 9.03 -7.93
CA VAL A 88 -5.22 8.74 -6.81
C VAL A 88 -6.38 7.87 -7.29
N TYR A 89 -6.99 8.23 -8.42
CA TYR A 89 -8.09 7.47 -9.01
C TYR A 89 -7.68 6.02 -9.33
N VAL A 90 -6.57 5.83 -10.04
CA VAL A 90 -6.06 4.49 -10.40
C VAL A 90 -5.75 3.68 -9.14
N ALA A 91 -5.03 4.26 -8.17
CA ALA A 91 -4.68 3.57 -6.95
C ALA A 91 -5.90 3.16 -6.12
N LEU A 92 -6.90 4.03 -6.00
CA LEU A 92 -8.15 3.72 -5.30
C LEU A 92 -8.99 2.67 -6.04
N ALA A 93 -9.10 2.78 -7.36
CA ALA A 93 -9.86 1.83 -8.18
C ALA A 93 -9.24 0.43 -8.13
N VAL A 94 -7.90 0.33 -8.28
CA VAL A 94 -7.17 -0.94 -8.12
C VAL A 94 -7.39 -1.50 -6.73
N THR A 95 -7.26 -0.67 -5.69
CA THR A 95 -7.42 -1.12 -4.30
C THR A 95 -8.83 -1.63 -4.05
N ALA A 96 -9.86 -0.90 -4.45
CA ALA A 96 -11.25 -1.31 -4.28
C ALA A 96 -11.57 -2.62 -5.00
N ALA A 97 -11.14 -2.74 -6.27
CA ALA A 97 -11.31 -3.97 -7.04
C ALA A 97 -10.55 -5.16 -6.41
N ASN A 98 -9.32 -4.92 -5.96
CA ASN A 98 -8.49 -5.95 -5.32
C ASN A 98 -9.10 -6.42 -4.00
N LEU A 99 -9.57 -5.51 -3.14
CA LEU A 99 -10.24 -5.87 -1.89
C LEU A 99 -11.48 -6.72 -2.14
N LEU A 100 -12.31 -6.32 -3.09
CA LEU A 100 -13.52 -7.06 -3.44
C LEU A 100 -13.20 -8.46 -3.98
N LEU A 101 -12.36 -8.55 -5.00
CA LEU A 101 -12.10 -9.81 -5.68
C LEU A 101 -11.26 -10.78 -4.83
N CYS A 102 -10.24 -10.26 -4.14
CA CYS A 102 -9.40 -11.10 -3.28
C CYS A 102 -10.14 -11.59 -2.02
N SER A 103 -11.04 -10.77 -1.44
CA SER A 103 -11.83 -11.24 -0.30
C SER A 103 -12.89 -12.28 -0.70
N LEU A 104 -13.54 -12.11 -1.86
CA LEU A 104 -14.45 -13.12 -2.41
C LEU A 104 -13.73 -14.43 -2.73
N ALA A 105 -12.60 -14.36 -3.42
CA ALA A 105 -11.78 -15.54 -3.74
C ALA A 105 -11.23 -16.18 -2.46
N GLY A 106 -10.73 -15.38 -1.52
CA GLY A 106 -10.26 -15.85 -0.21
C GLY A 106 -11.36 -16.56 0.58
N TYR A 107 -12.58 -16.00 0.59
CA TYR A 107 -13.75 -16.62 1.21
C TYR A 107 -14.10 -17.96 0.54
N ALA A 108 -14.13 -17.99 -0.79
CA ALA A 108 -14.39 -19.23 -1.53
C ALA A 108 -13.34 -20.31 -1.20
N PHE A 109 -12.05 -19.98 -1.23
CA PHE A 109 -10.98 -20.92 -0.91
C PHE A 109 -10.91 -21.29 0.58
N ALA A 110 -11.41 -20.47 1.50
CA ALA A 110 -11.41 -20.79 2.92
C ALA A 110 -12.58 -21.69 3.32
N MET A 111 -13.80 -21.36 2.89
CA MET A 111 -15.04 -21.90 3.46
C MET A 111 -15.75 -22.91 2.60
N PHE A 112 -15.59 -22.87 1.27
CA PHE A 112 -16.27 -23.81 0.39
C PHE A 112 -15.40 -25.01 0.04
N GLU A 113 -16.04 -26.16 -0.17
CA GLU A 113 -15.43 -27.34 -0.76
C GLU A 113 -15.92 -27.51 -2.21
N PHE A 114 -14.99 -27.54 -3.15
CA PHE A 114 -15.31 -27.70 -4.58
C PHE A 114 -14.22 -28.49 -5.30
N ARG A 115 -14.61 -29.04 -6.46
CA ARG A 115 -13.70 -29.85 -7.29
C ARG A 115 -12.48 -29.03 -7.70
N TYR A 116 -11.30 -29.62 -7.57
CA TYR A 116 -9.99 -29.00 -7.90
C TYR A 116 -9.58 -27.80 -7.04
N LYS A 117 -10.22 -27.55 -5.89
CA LYS A 117 -9.88 -26.45 -4.97
C LYS A 117 -8.37 -26.35 -4.69
N LYS A 118 -7.75 -27.48 -4.32
CA LYS A 118 -6.31 -27.54 -3.99
C LYS A 118 -5.44 -27.20 -5.21
N GLN A 119 -5.75 -27.76 -6.37
CA GLN A 119 -5.00 -27.53 -7.61
C GLN A 119 -5.10 -26.08 -8.06
N LEU A 120 -6.31 -25.51 -8.03
CA LEU A 120 -6.54 -24.09 -8.37
C LEU A 120 -5.81 -23.16 -7.39
N PHE A 121 -5.86 -23.46 -6.10
CA PHE A 121 -5.13 -22.67 -5.11
C PHE A 121 -3.61 -22.76 -5.33
N LEU A 122 -3.07 -23.95 -5.58
CA LEU A 122 -1.66 -24.13 -5.91
C LEU A 122 -1.26 -23.41 -7.21
N PHE A 123 -2.13 -23.42 -8.22
CA PHE A 123 -1.90 -22.67 -9.46
C PHE A 123 -1.79 -21.17 -9.18
N VAL A 124 -2.75 -20.61 -8.43
CA VAL A 124 -2.72 -19.20 -8.03
C VAL A 124 -1.44 -18.88 -7.26
N MET A 125 -1.05 -19.71 -6.29
CA MET A 125 0.20 -19.52 -5.54
C MET A 125 1.44 -19.62 -6.43
N GLY A 126 1.41 -20.53 -7.41
CA GLY A 126 2.49 -20.68 -8.40
C GLY A 126 2.75 -19.40 -9.20
N THR A 127 1.72 -18.59 -9.46
CA THR A 127 1.90 -17.31 -10.17
C THR A 127 2.75 -16.31 -9.38
N MET A 128 2.83 -16.42 -8.05
CA MET A 128 3.69 -15.56 -7.22
C MET A 128 5.19 -15.83 -7.42
N LEU A 129 5.55 -17.01 -7.92
CA LEU A 129 6.95 -17.37 -8.18
C LEU A 129 7.47 -16.75 -9.50
N LEU A 130 6.55 -16.28 -10.35
CA LEU A 130 6.94 -15.62 -11.60
C LEU A 130 7.38 -14.19 -11.31
N PRO A 131 8.60 -13.79 -11.71
CA PRO A 131 9.03 -12.41 -11.61
C PRO A 131 8.08 -11.48 -12.38
N SER A 132 7.62 -10.41 -11.75
CA SER A 132 6.59 -9.51 -12.32
C SER A 132 6.98 -8.92 -13.68
N PHE A 133 8.27 -8.68 -13.91
CA PHE A 133 8.76 -8.13 -15.19
C PHE A 133 8.66 -9.12 -16.36
N VAL A 134 8.60 -10.44 -16.13
CA VAL A 134 8.44 -11.44 -17.20
C VAL A 134 7.07 -11.28 -17.89
N GLY A 135 6.04 -10.90 -17.13
CA GLY A 135 4.71 -10.66 -17.65
C GLY A 135 4.49 -9.34 -18.40
N MET A 136 5.47 -8.43 -18.38
CA MET A 136 5.29 -7.06 -18.90
C MET A 136 4.98 -7.02 -20.40
N ILE A 137 5.80 -7.68 -21.22
CA ILE A 137 5.62 -7.72 -22.68
C ILE A 137 4.33 -8.43 -23.07
N PRO A 138 4.03 -9.64 -22.53
CA PRO A 138 2.73 -10.27 -22.77
C PRO A 138 1.54 -9.39 -22.37
N THR A 139 1.61 -8.71 -21.22
CA THR A 139 0.54 -7.79 -20.80
C THR A 139 0.36 -6.65 -21.81
N ALA A 140 1.43 -6.01 -22.28
CA ALA A 140 1.35 -4.97 -23.28
C ALA A 140 0.70 -5.46 -24.60
N LEU A 141 1.06 -6.64 -25.06
CA LEU A 141 0.47 -7.26 -26.25
C LEU A 141 -1.03 -7.52 -26.07
N ILE A 142 -1.43 -8.06 -24.92
CA ILE A 142 -2.85 -8.28 -24.59
C ILE A 142 -3.61 -6.97 -24.53
N MET A 143 -3.07 -5.92 -23.87
CA MET A 143 -3.70 -4.61 -23.80
C MET A 143 -3.83 -3.97 -25.18
N SER A 144 -2.81 -4.11 -26.02
CA SER A 144 -2.86 -3.64 -27.41
C SER A 144 -3.92 -4.39 -28.22
N TRP A 145 -3.99 -5.70 -28.10
CA TRP A 145 -4.98 -6.53 -28.82
C TRP A 145 -6.42 -6.22 -28.37
N LEU A 146 -6.63 -5.93 -27.08
CA LEU A 146 -7.93 -5.54 -26.54
C LEU A 146 -8.31 -4.08 -26.86
N GLY A 147 -7.41 -3.29 -27.47
CA GLY A 147 -7.60 -1.86 -27.68
C GLY A 147 -7.62 -1.04 -26.38
N TRP A 148 -6.95 -1.50 -25.34
CA TRP A 148 -6.94 -0.87 -24.03
C TRP A 148 -5.70 0.01 -23.77
N MET A 149 -4.82 0.14 -24.76
CA MET A 149 -3.68 1.04 -24.64
C MET A 149 -4.15 2.46 -24.36
N ASN A 150 -3.46 3.13 -23.43
CA ASN A 150 -3.78 4.48 -22.99
C ASN A 150 -5.17 4.65 -22.33
N GLU A 151 -5.69 3.58 -21.72
CA GLU A 151 -6.98 3.55 -21.05
C GLU A 151 -6.82 3.13 -19.58
N PRO A 152 -7.65 3.64 -18.64
CA PRO A 152 -7.56 3.29 -17.21
C PRO A 152 -7.68 1.80 -16.96
N LYS A 153 -8.53 1.12 -17.74
CA LYS A 153 -8.76 -0.32 -17.62
C LYS A 153 -7.49 -1.16 -17.83
N ALA A 154 -6.52 -0.65 -18.61
CA ALA A 154 -5.23 -1.33 -18.79
C ALA A 154 -4.38 -1.40 -17.52
N LEU A 155 -4.56 -0.47 -16.59
CA LEU A 155 -3.90 -0.48 -15.28
C LEU A 155 -4.75 -1.17 -14.21
N ILE A 156 -6.07 -0.95 -14.23
CA ILE A 156 -6.98 -1.39 -13.17
C ILE A 156 -7.29 -2.89 -13.28
N VAL A 157 -7.65 -3.37 -14.46
CA VAL A 157 -8.15 -4.75 -14.63
C VAL A 157 -7.07 -5.81 -14.33
N PRO A 158 -5.83 -5.71 -14.84
CA PRO A 158 -4.80 -6.69 -14.53
C PRO A 158 -4.39 -6.70 -13.04
N ALA A 159 -4.49 -5.56 -12.37
CA ALA A 159 -4.15 -5.41 -10.95
C ALA A 159 -5.33 -5.69 -10.00
N ALA A 160 -6.55 -5.88 -10.52
CA ALA A 160 -7.76 -6.04 -9.72
C ALA A 160 -7.77 -7.28 -8.83
N CYS A 161 -6.99 -8.30 -9.16
CA CYS A 161 -6.93 -9.53 -8.36
C CYS A 161 -5.51 -10.09 -8.37
N GLY A 162 -4.88 -10.13 -7.21
CA GLY A 162 -3.51 -10.62 -7.03
C GLY A 162 -3.44 -11.85 -6.14
N ALA A 163 -2.51 -12.77 -6.46
CA ALA A 163 -2.34 -14.02 -5.70
C ALA A 163 -2.02 -13.77 -4.22
N LEU A 164 -1.21 -12.74 -3.91
CA LEU A 164 -0.92 -12.35 -2.53
C LEU A 164 -2.20 -11.96 -1.77
N GLY A 165 -3.07 -11.17 -2.39
CA GLY A 165 -4.34 -10.76 -1.77
C GLY A 165 -5.26 -11.95 -1.51
N ILE A 166 -5.40 -12.89 -2.48
CA ILE A 166 -6.17 -14.13 -2.32
C ILE A 166 -5.59 -14.95 -1.15
N PHE A 167 -4.28 -15.12 -1.11
CA PHE A 167 -3.61 -15.86 -0.04
C PHE A 167 -3.85 -15.25 1.33
N MET A 168 -3.62 -13.94 1.47
CA MET A 168 -3.83 -13.21 2.73
C MET A 168 -5.27 -13.35 3.22
N MET A 169 -6.24 -13.12 2.34
CA MET A 169 -7.66 -13.21 2.69
C MET A 169 -8.04 -14.64 3.07
N ARG A 170 -7.62 -15.65 2.28
CA ARG A 170 -7.88 -17.05 2.62
C ARG A 170 -7.33 -17.43 4.00
N GLN A 171 -6.09 -17.06 4.30
CA GLN A 171 -5.45 -17.41 5.58
C GLN A 171 -6.16 -16.72 6.75
N TYR A 172 -6.48 -15.44 6.60
CA TYR A 172 -7.18 -14.71 7.65
C TYR A 172 -8.58 -15.24 7.88
N ILE A 173 -9.37 -15.45 6.83
CA ILE A 173 -10.74 -15.98 6.91
C ILE A 173 -10.74 -17.37 7.57
N ALA A 174 -9.83 -18.25 7.14
CA ALA A 174 -9.74 -19.61 7.70
C ALA A 174 -9.39 -19.64 9.19
N SER A 175 -8.67 -18.61 9.69
CA SER A 175 -8.26 -18.54 11.10
C SER A 175 -9.21 -17.74 11.99
N ALA A 176 -9.91 -16.75 11.43
CA ALA A 176 -10.71 -15.79 12.18
C ALA A 176 -12.20 -16.15 12.22
N ILE A 177 -12.70 -16.94 11.27
CA ILE A 177 -14.14 -17.21 11.14
C ILE A 177 -14.41 -18.70 11.43
N PRO A 178 -15.12 -19.02 12.57
CA PRO A 178 -15.56 -20.37 12.84
C PRO A 178 -16.60 -20.83 11.82
N ARG A 179 -16.49 -22.08 11.35
CA ARG A 179 -17.48 -22.66 10.41
C ARG A 179 -18.88 -22.72 11.01
N ASP A 180 -18.99 -23.03 12.30
CA ASP A 180 -20.27 -23.13 13.03
C ASP A 180 -21.09 -21.83 12.95
N LEU A 181 -20.40 -20.66 12.91
CA LEU A 181 -21.07 -19.36 12.75
C LEU A 181 -21.78 -19.26 11.37
N LEU A 182 -21.11 -19.76 10.31
CA LEU A 182 -21.68 -19.73 8.97
C LEU A 182 -22.80 -20.76 8.82
N ASP A 183 -22.66 -21.92 9.46
CA ASP A 183 -23.69 -22.98 9.43
C ASP A 183 -24.95 -22.54 10.19
N ALA A 184 -24.82 -21.86 11.32
CA ALA A 184 -25.94 -21.24 12.00
C ALA A 184 -26.67 -20.22 11.11
N ALA A 185 -25.93 -19.33 10.43
CA ALA A 185 -26.54 -18.37 9.52
C ALA A 185 -27.25 -19.02 8.31
N ARG A 186 -26.77 -20.18 7.84
CA ARG A 186 -27.44 -20.97 6.79
C ARG A 186 -28.77 -21.56 7.32
N ILE A 187 -28.78 -22.07 8.55
CA ILE A 187 -30.00 -22.59 9.21
C ILE A 187 -31.01 -21.45 9.38
N ASP A 188 -30.56 -20.23 9.69
CA ASP A 188 -31.40 -19.03 9.78
C ASP A 188 -31.88 -18.51 8.40
N GLY A 189 -31.58 -19.22 7.30
CA GLY A 189 -32.05 -18.91 5.95
C GLY A 189 -31.27 -17.81 5.24
N CYS A 190 -30.09 -17.42 5.72
CA CYS A 190 -29.23 -16.45 5.03
C CYS A 190 -28.66 -17.04 3.74
N SER A 191 -28.71 -16.27 2.65
CA SER A 191 -28.01 -16.63 1.42
C SER A 191 -26.50 -16.52 1.58
N GLU A 192 -25.71 -17.27 0.80
CA GLU A 192 -24.23 -17.24 0.86
C GLU A 192 -23.65 -15.83 0.64
N PHE A 193 -24.24 -15.06 -0.28
CA PHE A 193 -23.84 -13.66 -0.46
C PHE A 193 -24.23 -12.77 0.72
N GLY A 194 -25.38 -13.06 1.35
CA GLY A 194 -25.81 -12.40 2.58
C GLY A 194 -24.86 -12.68 3.75
N ILE A 195 -24.42 -13.93 3.89
CA ILE A 195 -23.40 -14.34 4.87
C ILE A 195 -22.08 -13.60 4.61
N TYR A 196 -21.62 -13.57 3.37
CA TYR A 196 -20.39 -12.85 3.01
C TYR A 196 -20.47 -11.37 3.41
N VAL A 197 -21.53 -10.66 3.00
CA VAL A 197 -21.64 -9.21 3.22
C VAL A 197 -21.90 -8.84 4.69
N ARG A 198 -22.76 -9.59 5.37
CA ARG A 198 -23.25 -9.25 6.73
C ARG A 198 -22.39 -9.83 7.86
N ILE A 199 -21.71 -10.93 7.61
CA ILE A 199 -20.94 -11.65 8.63
C ILE A 199 -19.45 -11.63 8.30
N VAL A 200 -19.05 -12.15 7.13
CA VAL A 200 -17.63 -12.32 6.79
C VAL A 200 -16.94 -10.97 6.61
N LEU A 201 -17.50 -10.09 5.78
CA LEU A 201 -16.87 -8.81 5.41
C LEU A 201 -16.60 -7.90 6.64
N PRO A 202 -17.52 -7.73 7.60
CA PRO A 202 -17.24 -6.99 8.83
C PRO A 202 -16.15 -7.64 9.69
N LEU A 203 -16.13 -8.96 9.82
CA LEU A 203 -15.18 -9.68 10.65
C LEU A 203 -13.74 -9.65 10.09
N ILE A 204 -13.59 -9.56 8.77
CA ILE A 204 -12.27 -9.46 8.12
C ILE A 204 -11.78 -8.01 7.94
N GLY A 205 -12.47 -7.03 8.52
CA GLY A 205 -12.13 -5.60 8.42
C GLY A 205 -10.65 -5.28 8.65
N PRO A 206 -9.99 -5.80 9.70
CA PRO A 206 -8.56 -5.57 9.93
C PRO A 206 -7.67 -6.08 8.78
N ALA A 207 -7.96 -7.27 8.24
CA ALA A 207 -7.21 -7.83 7.12
C ALA A 207 -7.45 -7.06 5.82
N LEU A 208 -8.69 -6.59 5.58
CA LEU A 208 -9.00 -5.71 4.46
C LEU A 208 -8.23 -4.38 4.56
N GLY A 209 -8.13 -3.80 5.77
CA GLY A 209 -7.33 -2.59 5.99
C GLY A 209 -5.86 -2.78 5.63
N THR A 210 -5.28 -3.91 6.05
CA THR A 210 -3.89 -4.26 5.73
C THR A 210 -3.69 -4.49 4.23
N LEU A 211 -4.54 -5.32 3.61
CA LEU A 211 -4.48 -5.58 2.15
C LEU A 211 -4.69 -4.29 1.35
N GLY A 212 -5.65 -3.45 1.77
CA GLY A 212 -5.94 -2.18 1.13
C GLY A 212 -4.75 -1.23 1.12
N LEU A 213 -4.06 -1.09 2.25
CA LEU A 213 -2.87 -0.26 2.32
C LEU A 213 -1.74 -0.80 1.44
N VAL A 214 -1.46 -2.10 1.52
CA VAL A 214 -0.41 -2.73 0.70
C VAL A 214 -0.71 -2.56 -0.79
N THR A 215 -1.96 -2.78 -1.20
CA THR A 215 -2.37 -2.64 -2.61
C THR A 215 -2.33 -1.19 -3.07
N PHE A 216 -2.77 -0.24 -2.23
CA PHE A 216 -2.70 1.18 -2.55
C PHE A 216 -1.27 1.65 -2.76
N ILE A 217 -0.36 1.33 -1.83
CA ILE A 217 1.06 1.67 -1.93
C ILE A 217 1.69 1.04 -3.17
N ALA A 218 1.40 -0.23 -3.46
CA ALA A 218 1.91 -0.92 -4.63
C ALA A 218 1.42 -0.29 -5.94
N SER A 219 0.14 0.08 -6.02
CA SER A 219 -0.45 0.75 -7.19
C SER A 219 0.06 2.19 -7.33
N TRP A 220 0.16 2.94 -6.24
CA TRP A 220 0.67 4.31 -6.22
C TRP A 220 2.11 4.41 -6.74
N ASN A 221 2.97 3.49 -6.31
CA ASN A 221 4.38 3.46 -6.70
C ASN A 221 4.61 2.70 -8.02
N ASN A 222 3.55 2.21 -8.68
CA ASN A 222 3.71 1.46 -9.91
C ASN A 222 4.18 2.39 -11.05
N PHE A 223 5.39 2.15 -11.51
CA PHE A 223 6.01 2.85 -12.63
C PHE A 223 5.94 2.03 -13.91
N MET A 224 6.23 0.73 -13.81
CA MET A 224 6.41 -0.13 -14.97
C MET A 224 5.12 -0.39 -15.76
N GLY A 225 4.00 -0.59 -15.07
CA GLY A 225 2.70 -0.75 -15.73
C GLY A 225 2.35 0.47 -16.59
N PRO A 226 2.27 1.68 -16.00
CA PRO A 226 2.04 2.91 -16.76
C PRO A 226 3.04 3.16 -17.89
N LEU A 227 4.33 2.89 -17.68
CA LEU A 227 5.37 3.06 -18.70
C LEU A 227 5.09 2.25 -19.99
N ILE A 228 4.48 1.07 -19.85
CA ILE A 228 4.24 0.17 -20.98
C ILE A 228 2.92 0.48 -21.68
N VAL A 229 1.88 0.87 -20.93
CA VAL A 229 0.53 0.96 -21.48
C VAL A 229 0.04 2.39 -21.69
N MET A 230 0.62 3.41 -21.01
CA MET A 230 0.25 4.81 -21.18
C MET A 230 1.13 5.48 -22.23
N ARG A 231 0.54 6.30 -23.09
CA ARG A 231 1.21 7.02 -24.19
C ARG A 231 1.13 8.52 -24.05
N ASP A 232 -0.04 9.02 -23.61
CA ASP A 232 -0.28 10.44 -23.48
C ASP A 232 0.11 10.97 -22.12
N MET A 233 0.73 12.12 -22.09
CA MET A 233 1.21 12.74 -20.83
C MET A 233 0.07 12.99 -19.83
N GLU A 234 -1.14 13.23 -20.31
CA GLU A 234 -2.33 13.39 -19.46
C GLU A 234 -2.66 12.13 -18.66
N MET A 235 -2.40 10.96 -19.24
CA MET A 235 -2.68 9.65 -18.63
C MET A 235 -1.51 9.11 -17.77
N TYR A 236 -0.44 9.89 -17.66
CA TYR A 236 0.69 9.46 -16.82
C TYR A 236 0.32 9.45 -15.34
N THR A 237 0.71 8.38 -14.65
CA THR A 237 0.73 8.38 -13.19
C THR A 237 1.91 9.21 -12.69
N VAL A 238 1.85 9.67 -11.43
CA VAL A 238 2.88 10.53 -10.82
C VAL A 238 4.30 9.98 -11.00
N PRO A 239 4.59 8.69 -10.72
CA PRO A 239 5.94 8.16 -10.93
C PRO A 239 6.40 8.26 -12.40
N LEU A 240 5.50 8.03 -13.35
CA LEU A 240 5.82 8.13 -14.77
C LEU A 240 5.99 9.58 -15.21
N ALA A 241 5.11 10.50 -14.75
CA ALA A 241 5.20 11.92 -15.04
C ALA A 241 6.51 12.53 -14.52
N LEU A 242 6.90 12.25 -13.27
CA LEU A 242 8.17 12.73 -12.73
C LEU A 242 9.39 12.13 -13.46
N ARG A 243 9.30 10.88 -13.88
CA ARG A 243 10.37 10.23 -14.65
C ARG A 243 10.54 10.88 -16.03
N SER A 244 9.46 11.36 -16.65
CA SER A 244 9.55 12.00 -17.97
C SER A 244 10.34 13.31 -17.96
N LEU A 245 10.52 13.95 -16.80
CA LEU A 245 11.40 15.12 -16.64
C LEU A 245 12.90 14.80 -16.81
N GLN A 246 13.26 13.54 -16.66
CA GLN A 246 14.63 13.06 -16.86
C GLN A 246 14.82 12.67 -18.34
N GLY A 247 15.70 13.33 -19.05
CA GLY A 247 16.02 12.93 -20.43
C GLY A 247 15.80 13.99 -21.51
N THR A 248 15.25 15.16 -21.17
CA THR A 248 15.07 16.29 -22.10
C THR A 248 16.06 17.43 -21.84
N GLY A 249 17.35 17.09 -21.71
CA GLY A 249 18.41 18.05 -21.37
C GLY A 249 18.88 17.94 -19.92
N GLN A 250 19.14 19.08 -19.28
CA GLN A 250 19.54 19.09 -17.87
C GLN A 250 18.34 18.69 -16.98
N THR A 251 18.53 17.65 -16.16
CA THR A 251 17.48 17.14 -15.26
C THR A 251 17.18 18.16 -14.17
N PRO A 252 15.93 18.62 -14.03
CA PRO A 252 15.52 19.63 -13.02
C PRO A 252 15.29 18.95 -11.67
N TRP A 253 16.35 18.68 -10.93
CA TRP A 253 16.28 17.95 -9.65
C TRP A 253 15.42 18.64 -8.61
N GLY A 254 15.51 19.98 -8.49
CA GLY A 254 14.67 20.75 -7.58
C GLY A 254 13.17 20.60 -7.89
N ALA A 255 12.80 20.68 -9.17
CA ALA A 255 11.41 20.48 -9.60
C ALA A 255 10.92 19.05 -9.36
N ILE A 256 11.76 18.04 -9.61
CA ILE A 256 11.43 16.63 -9.31
C ILE A 256 11.22 16.43 -7.81
N CYS A 257 12.08 17.00 -6.97
CA CYS A 257 11.93 16.94 -5.51
C CYS A 257 10.68 17.67 -5.03
N ALA A 258 10.34 18.84 -5.62
CA ALA A 258 9.11 19.56 -5.30
C ALA A 258 7.86 18.74 -5.65
N GLY A 259 7.81 18.15 -6.86
CA GLY A 259 6.74 17.25 -7.27
C GLY A 259 6.65 15.99 -6.38
N SER A 260 7.79 15.38 -6.04
CA SER A 260 7.83 14.22 -5.16
C SER A 260 7.34 14.55 -3.74
N SER A 261 7.66 15.73 -3.23
CA SER A 261 7.19 16.22 -1.92
C SER A 261 5.67 16.34 -1.86
N ILE A 262 5.05 16.83 -2.94
CA ILE A 262 3.59 16.87 -3.08
C ILE A 262 3.02 15.45 -3.21
N ALA A 263 3.68 14.58 -3.98
CA ALA A 263 3.24 13.21 -4.24
C ALA A 263 3.27 12.29 -3.00
N VAL A 264 3.99 12.65 -1.95
CA VAL A 264 3.99 11.89 -0.69
C VAL A 264 2.70 12.14 0.11
N LEU A 265 2.01 13.28 -0.06
CA LEU A 265 0.84 13.64 0.75
C LEU A 265 -0.29 12.60 0.69
N PRO A 266 -0.73 12.09 -0.49
CA PRO A 266 -1.76 11.04 -0.54
C PRO A 266 -1.35 9.76 0.20
N LEU A 267 -0.07 9.37 0.17
CA LEU A 267 0.43 8.22 0.92
C LEU A 267 0.34 8.44 2.43
N LEU A 268 0.70 9.64 2.90
CA LEU A 268 0.59 10.00 4.33
C LEU A 268 -0.87 9.99 4.79
N VAL A 269 -1.79 10.50 3.97
CA VAL A 269 -3.23 10.46 4.26
C VAL A 269 -3.71 9.01 4.34
N MET A 270 -3.38 8.18 3.37
CA MET A 270 -3.76 6.75 3.37
C MET A 270 -3.18 6.02 4.57
N PHE A 271 -1.92 6.28 4.92
CA PHE A 271 -1.30 5.69 6.11
C PHE A 271 -2.02 6.14 7.40
N ALA A 272 -2.34 7.41 7.54
CA ALA A 272 -3.06 7.94 8.70
C ALA A 272 -4.45 7.29 8.86
N LEU A 273 -5.16 7.08 7.76
CA LEU A 273 -6.48 6.42 7.75
C LEU A 273 -6.40 4.92 8.06
N ALA A 274 -5.35 4.25 7.56
CA ALA A 274 -5.19 2.80 7.70
C ALA A 274 -4.44 2.38 8.99
N SER A 275 -3.66 3.26 9.60
CA SER A 275 -2.74 2.96 10.71
C SER A 275 -3.42 2.28 11.91
N ARG A 276 -4.61 2.73 12.28
CA ARG A 276 -5.38 2.12 13.40
C ARG A 276 -5.73 0.66 13.13
N ARG A 277 -6.18 0.34 11.91
CA ARG A 277 -6.55 -1.02 11.51
C ARG A 277 -5.33 -1.95 11.34
N LEU A 278 -4.18 -1.38 10.97
CA LEU A 278 -2.92 -2.12 10.91
C LEU A 278 -2.48 -2.60 12.29
N ILE A 279 -2.53 -1.73 13.30
CA ILE A 279 -2.14 -2.07 14.68
C ILE A 279 -3.04 -3.18 15.22
N GLU A 280 -4.36 -3.10 15.00
CA GLU A 280 -5.32 -4.12 15.39
C GLU A 280 -5.07 -5.47 14.69
N GLY A 281 -4.74 -5.45 13.39
CA GLY A 281 -4.44 -6.66 12.61
C GLY A 281 -3.14 -7.36 13.01
N LEU A 282 -2.10 -6.59 13.34
CA LEU A 282 -0.80 -7.12 13.77
C LEU A 282 -0.86 -7.70 15.20
N THR A 283 -1.60 -7.05 16.10
CA THR A 283 -1.74 -7.51 17.48
C THR A 283 -2.63 -8.74 17.60
N ALA A 284 -3.64 -8.90 16.75
CA ALA A 284 -4.47 -10.11 16.71
C ALA A 284 -3.69 -11.38 16.34
N GLY A 285 -2.60 -11.25 15.56
CA GLY A 285 -1.68 -12.35 15.22
C GLY A 285 -0.67 -12.68 16.32
N ALA A 286 -0.27 -11.70 17.12
CA ALA A 286 0.78 -11.85 18.14
C ALA A 286 0.30 -12.42 19.47
N VAL A 287 -1.00 -12.39 19.78
CA VAL A 287 -1.58 -12.86 21.05
C VAL A 287 -1.88 -14.37 21.07
N LYS A 288 -1.66 -15.08 19.96
CA LYS A 288 -1.88 -16.55 19.84
C LYS A 288 -0.58 -17.36 19.95
N ALA A 289 0.52 -16.78 20.46
CA ALA A 289 1.78 -17.50 20.77
C ALA A 289 1.95 -17.69 22.28
#